data_1fb54fd274848f435a5779a39281dd53
#
_entry.id   1fb54fd274848f435a5779a39281dd53
#
_cell.length_a   1.000
_cell.length_b   1.000
_cell.length_c   1.000
_cell.angle_alpha   90.00
_cell.angle_beta   90.00
_cell.angle_gamma   90.00
#
_symmetry.space_group_name_H-M   'P 1'
#
loop_
_entity.id
_entity.type
_entity.pdbx_description
1 polymer ?
#
loop_
_entity_poly.entity_id
_entity_poly.type
_entity_poly.pdbx_seq_one_letter_code
_entity_poly.pdbx_strand_id
1 'polypeptide(L)'
;VTRALLDTAIVKFPADSALFVKTKSLLYGNAISSGSLPNYAALGAQAFQKGKYTVAANYYLQASAAEPGNYTHFENMGICYYTAKSFEKAIQYFNRAIDLPSANTGKSEFFKAMSYISLGNNAAGCSALQAAKAKRYPGVDEQIAQYCK
;
A
#
# COMPACT_ATOMS: atom_id res chain seq x y z
N VAL A 1 0.81 9.97 -17.27
CA VAL A 1 -0.36 9.91 -16.36
C VAL A 1 -1.24 11.08 -16.67
N THR A 2 -2.48 10.84 -17.10
CA THR A 2 -3.40 11.90 -17.46
C THR A 2 -3.97 12.56 -16.20
N ARG A 3 -4.27 13.86 -16.28
CA ARG A 3 -4.92 14.64 -15.22
C ARG A 3 -6.19 13.97 -14.69
N ALA A 4 -6.94 13.30 -15.58
CA ALA A 4 -8.17 12.58 -15.25
C ALA A 4 -7.97 11.43 -14.25
N LEU A 5 -6.84 10.69 -14.30
CA LEU A 5 -6.55 9.60 -13.36
C LEU A 5 -6.30 10.09 -11.94
N LEU A 6 -5.64 11.25 -11.79
CA LEU A 6 -5.42 11.86 -10.48
C LEU A 6 -6.74 12.38 -9.88
N ASP A 7 -7.59 12.99 -10.71
CA ASP A 7 -8.90 13.48 -10.26
C ASP A 7 -9.81 12.32 -9.83
N THR A 8 -9.78 11.19 -10.54
CA THR A 8 -10.53 9.99 -10.15
C THR A 8 -10.03 9.39 -8.83
N ALA A 9 -8.71 9.41 -8.59
CA ALA A 9 -8.15 8.92 -7.35
C ALA A 9 -8.56 9.79 -6.14
N ILE A 10 -8.64 11.10 -6.30
CA ILE A 10 -9.10 12.02 -5.24
C ILE A 10 -10.56 11.73 -4.85
N VAL A 11 -11.43 11.51 -5.84
CA VAL A 11 -12.86 11.21 -5.58
C VAL A 11 -13.03 9.87 -4.86
N LYS A 12 -12.29 8.85 -5.28
CA LYS A 12 -12.42 7.50 -4.74
C LYS A 12 -11.80 7.34 -3.34
N PHE A 13 -10.81 8.17 -2.99
CA PHE A 13 -10.06 8.07 -1.74
C PHE A 13 -9.85 9.44 -1.08
N PRO A 14 -10.89 10.03 -0.49
CA PRO A 14 -10.86 11.38 0.06
C PRO A 14 -9.86 11.56 1.22
N ALA A 15 -9.54 10.49 1.96
CA ALA A 15 -8.55 10.53 3.04
C ALA A 15 -7.14 10.89 2.54
N ASP A 16 -6.84 10.59 1.28
CA ASP A 16 -5.55 10.87 0.64
C ASP A 16 -5.58 12.16 -0.21
N SER A 17 -6.73 12.85 -0.25
CA SER A 17 -6.96 13.99 -1.17
C SER A 17 -5.95 15.12 -0.98
N ALA A 18 -5.62 15.48 0.26
CA ALA A 18 -4.65 16.54 0.55
C ALA A 18 -3.25 16.21 0.02
N LEU A 19 -2.86 14.94 0.11
CA LEU A 19 -1.58 14.45 -0.39
C LEU A 19 -1.56 14.40 -1.92
N PHE A 20 -2.66 13.96 -2.55
CA PHE A 20 -2.83 13.98 -4.00
C PHE A 20 -2.82 15.41 -4.56
N VAL A 21 -3.48 16.36 -3.91
CA VAL A 21 -3.47 17.77 -4.30
C VAL A 21 -2.06 18.34 -4.23
N LYS A 22 -1.32 18.03 -3.15
CA LYS A 22 0.08 18.47 -3.01
C LYS A 22 0.98 17.83 -4.07
N THR A 23 0.81 16.54 -4.35
CA THR A 23 1.54 15.83 -5.40
C THR A 23 1.21 16.38 -6.79
N LYS A 24 -0.07 16.69 -7.06
CA LYS A 24 -0.52 17.31 -8.29
C LYS A 24 0.11 18.71 -8.48
N SER A 25 0.18 19.52 -7.44
CA SER A 25 0.85 20.83 -7.47
C SER A 25 2.35 20.70 -7.76
N LEU A 26 3.02 19.71 -7.18
CA LEU A 26 4.44 19.46 -7.44
C LEU A 26 4.70 18.92 -8.87
N LEU A 27 3.79 18.11 -9.41
CA LEU A 27 3.95 17.53 -10.75
C LEU A 27 3.56 18.50 -11.89
N TYR A 28 2.60 19.39 -11.65
CA TYR A 28 2.06 20.28 -12.68
C TYR A 28 2.37 21.77 -12.45
N GLY A 29 2.85 22.14 -11.27
CA GLY A 29 3.18 23.53 -10.92
C GLY A 29 4.58 23.98 -11.32
N ASN A 30 5.51 23.05 -11.55
CA ASN A 30 6.81 23.32 -12.15
C ASN A 30 6.83 22.70 -13.55
N ALA A 31 7.03 23.51 -14.57
CA ALA A 31 7.38 23.05 -15.90
C ALA A 31 8.65 22.19 -15.78
N ILE A 32 8.48 20.87 -15.83
CA ILE A 32 9.58 19.94 -15.74
C ILE A 32 10.38 20.09 -17.03
N SER A 33 11.53 20.75 -16.92
CA SER A 33 12.60 20.56 -17.91
C SER A 33 12.82 19.06 -18.08
N SER A 34 13.00 18.60 -19.29
CA SER A 34 13.09 17.22 -19.79
C SER A 34 14.10 16.30 -19.08
N GLY A 35 14.01 16.21 -17.75
CA GLY A 35 14.70 15.22 -16.94
C GLY A 35 13.76 14.04 -16.64
N SER A 36 14.25 12.83 -16.64
CA SER A 36 13.50 11.65 -16.22
C SER A 36 12.89 11.88 -14.83
N LEU A 37 11.61 11.49 -14.66
CA LEU A 37 10.94 11.56 -13.36
C LEU A 37 11.79 10.82 -12.31
N PRO A 38 11.88 11.33 -11.08
CA PRO A 38 12.57 10.63 -10.00
C PRO A 38 12.02 9.22 -9.82
N ASN A 39 12.89 8.26 -9.54
CA ASN A 39 12.44 6.92 -9.18
C ASN A 39 11.85 6.93 -7.76
N TYR A 40 10.56 7.27 -7.67
CA TYR A 40 9.85 7.38 -6.40
C TYR A 40 9.80 6.06 -5.61
N ALA A 41 9.77 4.92 -6.30
CA ALA A 41 9.81 3.63 -5.61
C ALA A 41 11.16 3.42 -4.89
N ALA A 42 12.27 3.78 -5.52
CA ALA A 42 13.59 3.73 -4.89
C ALA A 42 13.70 4.69 -3.70
N LEU A 43 13.18 5.92 -3.84
CA LEU A 43 13.14 6.90 -2.74
C LEU A 43 12.28 6.41 -1.58
N GLY A 44 11.16 5.73 -1.87
CA GLY A 44 10.31 5.08 -0.88
C GLY A 44 11.06 4.00 -0.11
N ALA A 45 11.77 3.12 -0.81
CA ALA A 45 12.57 2.08 -0.18
C ALA A 45 13.67 2.66 0.74
N GLN A 46 14.37 3.69 0.30
CA GLN A 46 15.38 4.37 1.12
C GLN A 46 14.77 5.03 2.37
N ALA A 47 13.63 5.69 2.23
CA ALA A 47 12.94 6.29 3.36
C ALA A 47 12.48 5.22 4.38
N PHE A 48 11.97 4.09 3.88
CA PHE A 48 11.58 2.94 4.72
C PHE A 48 12.77 2.40 5.52
N GLN A 49 13.91 2.17 4.88
CA GLN A 49 15.15 1.71 5.56
C GLN A 49 15.62 2.67 6.65
N LYS A 50 15.38 3.97 6.48
CA LYS A 50 15.67 5.02 7.48
C LYS A 50 14.61 5.14 8.58
N GLY A 51 13.62 4.24 8.62
CA GLY A 51 12.51 4.30 9.58
C GLY A 51 11.49 5.42 9.34
N LYS A 52 11.58 6.12 8.21
CA LYS A 52 10.68 7.24 7.86
C LYS A 52 9.46 6.72 7.11
N TYR A 53 8.62 5.92 7.79
CA TYR A 53 7.53 5.15 7.16
C TYR A 53 6.49 6.01 6.48
N THR A 54 6.08 7.14 7.08
CA THR A 54 5.13 8.06 6.45
C THR A 54 5.69 8.71 5.19
N VAL A 55 6.99 9.07 5.22
CA VAL A 55 7.68 9.63 4.05
C VAL A 55 7.79 8.57 2.95
N ALA A 56 8.11 7.33 3.33
CA ALA A 56 8.16 6.20 2.40
C ALA A 56 6.81 5.97 1.72
N ALA A 57 5.71 5.95 2.48
CA ALA A 57 4.37 5.82 1.94
C ALA A 57 4.03 6.93 0.94
N ASN A 58 4.47 8.18 1.20
CA ASN A 58 4.29 9.29 0.27
C ASN A 58 5.04 9.10 -1.05
N TYR A 59 6.26 8.57 -1.01
CA TYR A 59 7.00 8.25 -2.22
C TYR A 59 6.34 7.11 -3.01
N TYR A 60 5.86 6.06 -2.34
CA TYR A 60 5.12 4.99 -3.01
C TYR A 60 3.79 5.47 -3.60
N LEU A 61 3.13 6.45 -2.97
CA LEU A 61 1.95 7.09 -3.55
C LEU A 61 2.29 7.79 -4.87
N GLN A 62 3.41 8.51 -4.92
CA GLN A 62 3.88 9.14 -6.17
C GLN A 62 4.24 8.09 -7.22
N ALA A 63 4.88 6.99 -6.83
CA ALA A 63 5.15 5.87 -7.73
C ALA A 63 3.86 5.26 -8.27
N SER A 64 2.83 5.09 -7.45
CA SER A 64 1.53 4.55 -7.88
C SER A 64 0.78 5.46 -8.84
N ALA A 65 1.02 6.77 -8.78
CA ALA A 65 0.47 7.71 -9.76
C ALA A 65 1.09 7.55 -11.16
N ALA A 66 2.37 7.17 -11.22
CA ALA A 66 3.05 6.86 -12.47
C ALA A 66 2.69 5.47 -13.01
N GLU A 67 2.47 4.49 -12.11
CA GLU A 67 2.20 3.09 -12.43
C GLU A 67 0.95 2.58 -11.69
N PRO A 68 -0.27 3.02 -12.06
CA PRO A 68 -1.49 2.75 -11.30
C PRO A 68 -1.90 1.26 -11.28
N GLY A 69 -1.42 0.46 -12.22
CA GLY A 69 -1.64 -1.00 -12.27
C GLY A 69 -0.60 -1.82 -11.49
N ASN A 70 0.41 -1.19 -10.91
CA ASN A 70 1.46 -1.89 -10.17
C ASN A 70 1.05 -2.05 -8.70
N TYR A 71 0.56 -3.25 -8.33
CA TYR A 71 0.13 -3.54 -6.96
C TYR A 71 1.24 -3.36 -5.92
N THR A 72 2.51 -3.49 -6.31
CA THR A 72 3.66 -3.42 -5.40
C THR A 72 3.74 -2.08 -4.66
N HIS A 73 3.34 -0.99 -5.31
CA HIS A 73 3.34 0.33 -4.67
C HIS A 73 2.32 0.38 -3.53
N PHE A 74 1.11 -0.14 -3.74
CA PHE A 74 0.07 -0.21 -2.70
C PHE A 74 0.45 -1.20 -1.59
N GLU A 75 1.04 -2.34 -1.94
CA GLU A 75 1.57 -3.30 -0.97
C GLU A 75 2.63 -2.64 -0.07
N ASN A 76 3.59 -1.93 -0.65
CA ASN A 76 4.64 -1.23 0.10
C ASN A 76 4.06 -0.09 0.98
N MET A 77 3.03 0.62 0.51
CA MET A 77 2.31 1.59 1.34
C MET A 77 1.65 0.91 2.53
N GLY A 78 0.98 -0.22 2.32
CA GLY A 78 0.41 -1.04 3.39
C GLY A 78 1.46 -1.46 4.41
N ILE A 79 2.62 -1.91 3.97
CA ILE A 79 3.74 -2.28 4.84
C ILE A 79 4.26 -1.08 5.62
N CYS A 80 4.38 0.10 5.01
CA CYS A 80 4.77 1.32 5.71
C CYS A 80 3.82 1.64 6.86
N TYR A 81 2.51 1.60 6.62
CA TYR A 81 1.51 1.87 7.64
C TYR A 81 1.44 0.76 8.70
N TYR A 82 1.59 -0.52 8.30
CA TYR A 82 1.67 -1.64 9.23
C TYR A 82 2.85 -1.47 10.20
N THR A 83 4.04 -1.15 9.68
CA THR A 83 5.24 -0.94 10.49
C THR A 83 5.13 0.30 11.40
N ALA A 84 4.42 1.33 10.94
CA ALA A 84 4.06 2.50 11.73
C ALA A 84 2.89 2.24 12.72
N LYS A 85 2.39 1.01 12.83
CA LYS A 85 1.25 0.59 13.68
C LYS A 85 -0.08 1.29 13.35
N SER A 86 -0.20 1.82 12.15
CA SER A 86 -1.45 2.41 11.63
C SER A 86 -2.23 1.33 10.87
N PHE A 87 -2.77 0.36 11.61
CA PHE A 87 -3.30 -0.89 11.04
C PHE A 87 -4.52 -0.69 10.14
N GLU A 88 -5.39 0.26 10.45
CA GLU A 88 -6.56 0.58 9.63
C GLU A 88 -6.13 1.08 8.23
N LYS A 89 -5.14 1.98 8.18
CA LYS A 89 -4.58 2.45 6.90
C LYS A 89 -3.86 1.33 6.16
N ALA A 90 -3.13 0.49 6.87
CA ALA A 90 -2.47 -0.67 6.28
C ALA A 90 -3.48 -1.58 5.58
N ILE A 91 -4.61 -1.90 6.22
CA ILE A 91 -5.69 -2.71 5.65
C ILE A 91 -6.24 -2.06 4.37
N GLN A 92 -6.45 -0.74 4.35
CA GLN A 92 -6.94 -0.04 3.17
C GLN A 92 -6.00 -0.21 1.98
N TYR A 93 -4.70 -0.04 2.18
CA TYR A 93 -3.72 -0.17 1.10
C TYR A 93 -3.47 -1.62 0.67
N PHE A 94 -3.53 -2.58 1.60
CA PHE A 94 -3.50 -4.00 1.23
C PHE A 94 -4.73 -4.39 0.41
N ASN A 95 -5.92 -3.88 0.73
CA ASN A 95 -7.11 -4.10 -0.11
C ASN A 95 -6.89 -3.58 -1.53
N ARG A 96 -6.35 -2.36 -1.68
CA ARG A 96 -6.03 -1.80 -3.01
C ARG A 96 -5.04 -2.65 -3.79
N ALA A 97 -4.02 -3.19 -3.11
CA ALA A 97 -3.06 -4.09 -3.74
C ALA A 97 -3.72 -5.40 -4.19
N ILE A 98 -4.58 -6.00 -3.33
CA ILE A 98 -5.27 -7.27 -3.61
C ILE A 98 -6.27 -7.14 -4.77
N ASP A 99 -6.93 -5.98 -4.91
CA ASP A 99 -7.90 -5.71 -5.97
C ASP A 99 -7.28 -5.59 -7.37
N LEU A 100 -5.95 -5.45 -7.45
CA LEU A 100 -5.25 -5.38 -8.73
C LEU A 100 -5.00 -6.79 -9.31
N PRO A 101 -5.23 -7.00 -10.63
CA PRO A 101 -5.15 -8.32 -11.25
C PRO A 101 -3.77 -8.99 -11.15
N SER A 102 -2.72 -8.20 -11.03
CA SER A 102 -1.33 -8.67 -10.93
C SER A 102 -0.95 -9.15 -9.53
N ALA A 103 -1.75 -8.88 -8.50
CA ALA A 103 -1.46 -9.23 -7.11
C ALA A 103 -1.71 -10.72 -6.85
N ASN A 104 -0.67 -11.51 -6.75
CA ASN A 104 -0.81 -12.96 -6.54
C ASN A 104 0.19 -13.59 -5.57
N THR A 105 0.82 -12.81 -4.71
CA THR A 105 1.87 -13.33 -3.83
C THR A 105 1.35 -13.84 -2.48
N GLY A 106 0.14 -13.48 -2.08
CA GLY A 106 -0.42 -13.74 -0.75
C GLY A 106 0.14 -12.85 0.36
N LYS A 107 1.15 -12.03 0.06
CA LYS A 107 1.81 -11.15 1.03
C LYS A 107 0.88 -10.05 1.55
N SER A 108 0.12 -9.42 0.66
CA SER A 108 -0.85 -8.39 1.04
C SER A 108 -1.95 -8.97 1.93
N GLU A 109 -2.46 -10.17 1.62
CA GLU A 109 -3.43 -10.88 2.45
C GLU A 109 -2.86 -11.21 3.83
N PHE A 110 -1.61 -11.67 3.89
CA PHE A 110 -0.95 -11.99 5.15
C PHE A 110 -0.81 -10.76 6.05
N PHE A 111 -0.25 -9.66 5.56
CA PHE A 111 -0.09 -8.44 6.37
C PHE A 111 -1.43 -7.75 6.68
N LYS A 112 -2.42 -7.86 5.80
CA LYS A 112 -3.80 -7.47 6.09
C LYS A 112 -4.36 -8.28 7.27
N ALA A 113 -4.14 -9.59 7.28
CA ALA A 113 -4.54 -10.47 8.38
C ALA A 113 -3.89 -10.06 9.70
N MET A 114 -2.58 -9.86 9.69
CA MET A 114 -1.83 -9.42 10.88
C MET A 114 -2.29 -8.05 11.37
N SER A 115 -2.71 -7.16 10.47
CA SER A 115 -3.30 -5.87 10.83
C SER A 115 -4.64 -6.04 11.55
N TYR A 116 -5.54 -6.91 11.04
CA TYR A 116 -6.80 -7.21 11.71
C TYR A 116 -6.59 -7.84 13.10
N ILE A 117 -5.66 -8.78 13.21
CA ILE A 117 -5.30 -9.44 14.48
C ILE A 117 -4.78 -8.40 15.48
N SER A 118 -3.93 -7.47 15.03
CA SER A 118 -3.41 -6.38 15.87
C SER A 118 -4.50 -5.42 16.35
N LEU A 119 -5.61 -5.30 15.62
CA LEU A 119 -6.81 -4.55 16.02
C LEU A 119 -7.79 -5.39 16.86
N GLY A 120 -7.46 -6.65 17.21
CA GLY A 120 -8.32 -7.55 17.96
C GLY A 120 -9.43 -8.22 17.12
N ASN A 121 -9.46 -8.00 15.82
CA ASN A 121 -10.44 -8.64 14.93
C ASN A 121 -9.90 -9.97 14.37
N ASN A 122 -9.84 -10.99 15.22
CA ASN A 122 -9.31 -12.30 14.85
C ASN A 122 -10.14 -12.98 13.74
N ALA A 123 -11.46 -12.79 13.71
CA ALA A 123 -12.31 -13.39 12.67
C ALA A 123 -11.94 -12.91 11.26
N ALA A 124 -11.80 -11.58 11.07
CA ALA A 124 -11.36 -11.02 9.81
C ALA A 124 -9.90 -11.38 9.50
N GLY A 125 -9.05 -11.43 10.53
CA GLY A 125 -7.66 -11.87 10.41
C GLY A 125 -7.56 -13.31 9.90
N CYS A 126 -8.32 -14.22 10.47
CA CYS A 126 -8.35 -15.63 10.05
C CYS A 126 -8.86 -15.81 8.61
N SER A 127 -9.89 -15.06 8.22
CA SER A 127 -10.35 -15.06 6.83
C SER A 127 -9.24 -14.63 5.86
N ALA A 128 -8.51 -13.57 6.19
CA ALA A 128 -7.40 -13.09 5.36
C ALA A 128 -6.19 -14.06 5.38
N LEU A 129 -5.92 -14.75 6.50
CA LEU A 129 -4.90 -15.81 6.56
C LEU A 129 -5.25 -16.98 5.64
N GLN A 130 -6.52 -17.39 5.58
CA GLN A 130 -6.94 -18.45 4.65
C GLN A 130 -6.73 -18.03 3.19
N ALA A 131 -6.98 -16.76 2.85
CA ALA A 131 -6.70 -16.24 1.51
C ALA A 131 -5.18 -16.25 1.20
N ALA A 132 -4.34 -15.88 2.16
CA ALA A 132 -2.87 -15.96 2.02
C ALA A 132 -2.39 -17.41 1.87
N LYS A 133 -3.00 -18.35 2.61
CA LYS A 133 -2.73 -19.80 2.51
C LYS A 133 -3.07 -20.33 1.12
N ALA A 134 -4.20 -19.96 0.55
CA ALA A 134 -4.60 -20.33 -0.80
C ALA A 134 -3.57 -19.90 -1.85
N LYS A 135 -2.86 -18.79 -1.60
CA LYS A 135 -1.73 -18.30 -2.41
C LYS A 135 -0.37 -18.87 -1.99
N ARG A 136 -0.35 -19.79 -1.06
CA ARG A 136 0.87 -20.49 -0.56
C ARG A 136 1.91 -19.53 0.04
N TYR A 137 1.47 -18.44 0.68
CA TYR A 137 2.38 -17.53 1.35
C TYR A 137 3.03 -18.20 2.57
N PRO A 138 4.37 -18.10 2.75
CA PRO A 138 5.07 -18.82 3.81
C PRO A 138 4.69 -18.31 5.21
N GLY A 139 4.75 -19.20 6.22
CA GLY A 139 4.50 -18.88 7.63
C GLY A 139 3.02 -18.69 8.00
N VAL A 140 2.08 -18.92 7.06
CA VAL A 140 0.65 -18.72 7.32
C VAL A 140 0.07 -19.77 8.27
N ASP A 141 0.52 -21.02 8.17
CA ASP A 141 -0.03 -22.12 8.97
C ASP A 141 0.22 -21.91 10.47
N GLU A 142 1.37 -21.38 10.84
CA GLU A 142 1.69 -21.04 12.22
C GLU A 142 0.74 -19.97 12.77
N GLN A 143 0.46 -18.94 11.97
CA GLN A 143 -0.45 -17.87 12.36
C GLN A 143 -1.89 -18.36 12.49
N ILE A 144 -2.35 -19.24 11.58
CA ILE A 144 -3.65 -19.88 11.67
C ILE A 144 -3.76 -20.71 12.96
N ALA A 145 -2.75 -21.52 13.28
CA ALA A 145 -2.74 -22.31 14.49
C ALA A 145 -2.76 -21.46 15.77
N GLN A 146 -2.16 -20.28 15.74
CA GLN A 146 -2.10 -19.38 16.87
C GLN A 146 -3.39 -18.58 17.10
N TYR A 147 -3.98 -18.04 16.03
CA TYR A 147 -5.06 -17.05 16.14
C TYR A 147 -6.44 -17.53 15.71
N CYS A 148 -6.53 -18.67 14.98
CA CYS A 148 -7.79 -19.16 14.39
C CYS A 148 -8.31 -20.40 15.13
N LYS A 149 -8.61 -20.23 16.40
CA LYS A 149 -9.18 -21.33 17.25
C LYS A 149 -10.67 -21.18 17.34
#